data_687db673932bb2e199d5a0b5d3b3fa69
#
_entry.id   687db673932bb2e199d5a0b5d3b3fa69
#
_cell.length_a   1.000
_cell.length_b   1.000
_cell.length_c   1.000
_cell.angle_alpha   90.00
_cell.angle_beta   90.00
_cell.angle_gamma   90.00
#
_symmetry.space_group_name_H-M   'P 1'
#
loop_
_entity.id
_entity.type
_entity.pdbx_description
1 polymer ?
#
loop_
_entity_poly.entity_id
_entity_poly.type
_entity_poly.pdbx_seq_one_letter_code
_entity_poly.pdbx_strand_id
1 'polypeptide(L)'
;MTKHEWRDRDEEGELTYYRAIIHSGRWEFFSTLKTDPEWNQHEVLPLEVMEQFRDVLWKKHLRRRAPLKHVDHIDKIIEELRQTGGVSKANEPFS
;
A
#
# COMPACT_ATOMS: atom_id res chain seq x y z
N MET A 1 13.08 8.36 3.83
CA MET A 1 12.09 7.71 2.95
C MET A 1 12.09 6.21 3.24
N THR A 2 10.91 5.65 3.49
CA THR A 2 10.76 4.23 3.80
C THR A 2 10.00 3.53 2.68
N LYS A 3 10.54 2.43 2.20
CA LYS A 3 9.99 1.66 1.09
C LYS A 3 9.58 0.27 1.56
N HIS A 4 8.40 -0.16 1.13
CA HIS A 4 7.89 -1.52 1.37
C HIS A 4 7.54 -2.15 0.02
N GLU A 5 7.89 -3.42 -0.14
CA GLU A 5 7.58 -4.17 -1.35
C GLU A 5 6.94 -5.50 -0.98
N TRP A 6 5.96 -5.93 -1.76
CA TRP A 6 5.33 -7.23 -1.62
C TRP A 6 4.83 -7.70 -2.98
N ARG A 7 4.33 -8.89 -3.05
CA ARG A 7 3.86 -9.50 -4.30
C ARG A 7 2.63 -10.34 -4.06
N ASP A 8 1.84 -10.50 -5.12
CA ASP A 8 0.66 -11.35 -5.10
C ASP A 8 0.46 -12.00 -6.47
N ARG A 9 -0.18 -13.17 -6.49
CA ARG A 9 -0.58 -13.85 -7.71
C ARG A 9 -2.06 -13.66 -7.94
N ASP A 10 -2.43 -13.42 -9.21
CA ASP A 10 -3.84 -13.41 -9.59
C ASP A 10 -4.36 -14.83 -9.82
N GLU A 11 -5.63 -14.96 -10.20
CA GLU A 11 -6.27 -16.24 -10.43
C GLU A 11 -5.63 -17.02 -11.59
N GLU A 12 -5.00 -16.32 -12.52
CA GLU A 12 -4.31 -16.92 -13.67
C GLU A 12 -2.86 -17.30 -13.34
N GLY A 13 -2.42 -17.05 -12.11
CA GLY A 13 -1.08 -17.33 -11.67
C GLY A 13 -0.04 -16.28 -12.04
N GLU A 14 -0.48 -15.15 -12.63
CA GLU A 14 0.41 -14.07 -12.98
C GLU A 14 0.83 -13.29 -11.75
N LEU A 15 2.12 -13.01 -11.64
CA LEU A 15 2.70 -12.35 -10.47
C LEU A 15 2.74 -10.84 -10.66
N THR A 16 2.18 -10.12 -9.70
CA THR A 16 2.25 -8.67 -9.64
C THR A 16 3.08 -8.25 -8.44
N TYR A 17 4.02 -7.33 -8.66
CA TYR A 17 4.82 -6.72 -7.60
C TYR A 17 4.22 -5.38 -7.22
N TYR A 18 4.17 -5.11 -5.93
CA TYR A 18 3.67 -3.84 -5.38
C TYR A 18 4.75 -3.16 -4.57
N ARG A 19 4.71 -1.84 -4.60
CA ARG A 19 5.62 -1.00 -3.83
C ARG A 19 4.83 0.14 -3.20
N ALA A 20 5.09 0.40 -1.92
CA ALA A 20 4.58 1.56 -1.23
C ALA A 20 5.74 2.32 -0.62
N ILE A 21 5.81 3.61 -0.89
CA ILE A 21 6.85 4.48 -0.37
C ILE A 21 6.18 5.58 0.45
N ILE A 22 6.65 5.79 1.69
CA ILE A 22 6.19 6.94 2.46
C ILE A 22 7.26 8.02 2.43
N HIS A 23 6.85 9.23 2.06
CA HIS A 23 7.70 10.39 1.95
C HIS A 23 6.94 11.61 2.46
N SER A 24 7.50 12.29 3.45
CA SER A 24 6.87 13.46 4.08
C SER A 24 5.44 13.19 4.58
N GLY A 25 5.20 12.00 5.13
CA GLY A 25 3.89 11.60 5.64
C GLY A 25 2.87 11.21 4.58
N ARG A 26 3.26 11.13 3.33
CA ARG A 26 2.39 10.75 2.22
C ARG A 26 2.86 9.45 1.58
N TRP A 27 1.90 8.56 1.31
CA TRP A 27 2.16 7.33 0.60
C TRP A 27 2.12 7.51 -0.91
N GLU A 28 3.05 6.85 -1.58
CA GLU A 28 3.05 6.68 -3.03
C GLU A 28 3.01 5.18 -3.31
N PHE A 29 2.08 4.78 -4.19
CA PHE A 29 1.86 3.36 -4.50
C PHE A 29 2.23 3.06 -5.95
N PHE A 30 2.84 1.90 -6.16
CA PHE A 30 3.29 1.45 -7.48
C PHE A 30 2.97 -0.03 -7.67
N SER A 31 2.76 -0.42 -8.91
CA SER A 31 2.65 -1.83 -9.28
C SER A 31 3.36 -2.10 -10.60
N THR A 32 3.80 -3.35 -10.76
CA THR A 32 4.33 -3.83 -12.04
C THR A 32 4.09 -5.34 -12.15
N LEU A 33 3.89 -5.82 -13.37
CA LEU A 33 3.85 -7.25 -13.64
C LEU A 33 5.28 -7.79 -13.69
N LYS A 34 5.45 -9.07 -13.35
CA LYS A 34 6.75 -9.72 -13.40
C LYS A 34 7.41 -9.60 -14.78
N THR A 35 6.60 -9.60 -15.84
CA THR A 35 7.07 -9.53 -17.23
C THR A 35 7.25 -8.12 -17.74
N ASP A 36 6.84 -7.11 -16.97
CA ASP A 36 6.92 -5.70 -17.37
C ASP A 36 7.93 -4.98 -16.47
N PRO A 37 9.01 -4.41 -17.03
CA PRO A 37 10.01 -3.71 -16.22
C PRO A 37 9.58 -2.35 -15.72
N GLU A 38 8.48 -1.80 -16.21
CA GLU A 38 8.04 -0.46 -15.83
C GLU A 38 7.08 -0.49 -14.65
N TRP A 39 7.34 0.37 -13.65
CA TRP A 39 6.46 0.59 -12.53
C TRP A 39 5.38 1.60 -12.88
N ASN A 40 4.14 1.27 -12.56
CA ASN A 40 2.99 2.15 -12.75
C ASN A 40 2.61 2.75 -11.40
N GLN A 41 2.53 4.08 -11.34
CA GLN A 41 2.14 4.79 -10.13
C GLN A 41 0.61 4.86 -10.02
N HIS A 42 0.10 4.70 -8.80
CA HIS A 42 -1.33 4.77 -8.49
C HIS A 42 -1.56 5.73 -7.33
N GLU A 43 -2.68 6.43 -7.33
CA GLU A 43 -3.08 7.23 -6.17
C GLU A 43 -3.37 6.34 -4.97
N VAL A 44 -4.01 5.20 -5.22
CA VAL A 44 -4.30 4.19 -4.22
C VAL A 44 -4.41 2.84 -4.93
N LEU A 45 -4.06 1.77 -4.24
CA LEU A 45 -4.20 0.41 -4.78
C LEU A 45 -5.62 -0.10 -4.51
N PRO A 46 -6.08 -1.14 -5.24
CA PRO A 46 -7.36 -1.77 -4.95
C PRO A 46 -7.48 -2.19 -3.48
N LEU A 47 -8.69 -2.18 -2.95
CA LEU A 47 -8.93 -2.44 -1.53
C LEU A 47 -8.28 -3.74 -1.04
N GLU A 48 -8.39 -4.82 -1.80
CA GLU A 48 -7.80 -6.11 -1.44
C GLU A 48 -6.28 -6.03 -1.29
N VAL A 49 -5.63 -5.28 -2.18
CA VAL A 49 -4.19 -5.08 -2.15
C VAL A 49 -3.79 -4.18 -0.98
N MET A 50 -4.59 -3.17 -0.68
CA MET A 50 -4.36 -2.31 0.48
C MET A 50 -4.46 -3.10 1.78
N GLU A 51 -5.40 -4.03 1.87
CA GLU A 51 -5.53 -4.92 3.03
C GLU A 51 -4.32 -5.84 3.18
N GLN A 52 -3.79 -6.37 2.07
CA GLN A 52 -2.55 -7.14 2.08
C GLN A 52 -1.39 -6.29 2.60
N PHE A 53 -1.28 -5.04 2.15
CA PHE A 53 -0.23 -4.13 2.61
C PHE A 53 -0.36 -3.83 4.10
N ARG A 54 -1.58 -3.62 4.58
CA ARG A 54 -1.83 -3.40 6.01
C ARG A 54 -1.29 -4.58 6.83
N ASP A 55 -1.51 -5.81 6.36
CA ASP A 55 -0.99 -7.01 7.02
C ASP A 55 0.55 -7.04 7.02
N VAL A 56 1.16 -6.68 5.88
CA VAL A 56 2.63 -6.58 5.79
C VAL A 56 3.17 -5.56 6.79
N LEU A 57 2.55 -4.38 6.87
CA LEU A 57 2.97 -3.35 7.82
C LEU A 57 2.79 -3.78 9.27
N TRP A 58 1.68 -4.46 9.56
CA TRP A 58 1.42 -4.95 10.92
C TRP A 58 2.49 -5.94 11.38
N LYS A 59 2.87 -6.87 10.50
CA LYS A 59 3.94 -7.82 10.80
C LYS A 59 5.28 -7.12 11.02
N LYS A 60 5.57 -6.09 10.21
CA LYS A 60 6.78 -5.28 10.41
C LYS A 60 6.72 -4.49 11.71
N HIS A 61 5.55 -3.97 12.07
CA HIS A 61 5.37 -3.27 13.33
C HIS A 61 5.66 -4.19 14.52
N LEU A 62 5.16 -5.42 14.50
CA LEU A 62 5.42 -6.40 15.54
C LEU A 62 6.91 -6.72 15.68
N ARG A 63 7.67 -6.59 14.60
CA ARG A 63 9.13 -6.76 14.59
C ARG A 63 9.88 -5.45 14.82
N ARG A 64 9.18 -4.39 15.20
CA ARG A 64 9.73 -3.04 15.44
C ARG A 64 10.41 -2.43 14.20
N ARG A 65 9.94 -2.78 13.00
CA ARG A 65 10.47 -2.26 11.73
C ARG A 65 9.57 -1.23 11.06
N ALA A 66 8.37 -1.02 11.59
CA ALA A 66 7.45 0.00 11.10
C ALA A 66 6.72 0.63 12.27
N PRO A 67 6.56 1.96 12.29
CA PRO A 67 5.85 2.63 13.38
C PRO A 67 4.34 2.42 13.27
N LEU A 68 3.67 2.38 14.41
CA LEU A 68 2.21 2.19 14.46
C LEU A 68 1.46 3.27 13.67
N LYS A 69 1.97 4.49 13.62
CA LYS A 69 1.34 5.57 12.85
C LYS A 69 1.20 5.25 11.37
N HIS A 70 2.09 4.43 10.80
CA HIS A 70 1.99 3.98 9.41
C HIS A 70 0.82 3.00 9.24
N VAL A 71 0.66 2.07 10.18
CA VAL A 71 -0.48 1.14 10.17
C VAL A 71 -1.79 1.91 10.31
N ASP A 72 -1.86 2.85 11.24
CA ASP A 72 -3.05 3.68 11.46
C ASP A 72 -3.40 4.51 10.21
N HIS A 73 -2.39 5.05 9.52
CA HIS A 73 -2.62 5.82 8.30
C HIS A 73 -3.21 4.93 7.20
N ILE A 74 -2.66 3.73 7.02
CA ILE A 74 -3.19 2.79 6.03
C ILE A 74 -4.61 2.33 6.41
N ASP A 75 -4.88 2.12 7.70
CA ASP A 75 -6.24 1.78 8.17
C ASP A 75 -7.26 2.88 7.80
N LYS A 76 -6.88 4.15 7.91
CA LYS A 76 -7.74 5.26 7.50
C LYS A 76 -8.00 5.27 6.00
N ILE A 77 -6.97 5.01 5.20
CA ILE A 77 -7.13 4.91 3.74
C ILE A 77 -8.08 3.75 3.40
N ILE A 78 -7.90 2.59 4.02
CA ILE A 78 -8.76 1.42 3.79
C ILE A 78 -10.21 1.75 4.17
N GLU A 79 -10.43 2.39 5.31
CA GLU A 79 -11.77 2.78 5.76
C GLU A 79 -12.46 3.69 4.75
N GLU A 80 -11.75 4.70 4.23
CA GLU A 80 -12.30 5.57 3.20
C GLU A 80 -12.59 4.83 1.90
N LEU A 81 -11.73 3.91 1.49
CA LEU A 81 -11.97 3.10 0.30
C LEU A 81 -13.25 2.27 0.43
N ARG A 82 -13.51 1.71 1.61
CA ARG A 82 -14.74 0.95 1.88
C ARG A 82 -15.98 1.82 1.81
N GLN A 83 -15.88 3.07 2.27
CA GLN A 83 -17.01 3.99 2.30
C GLN A 83 -17.30 4.62 0.94
N THR A 84 -16.27 4.91 0.15
CA THR A 84 -16.40 5.70 -1.07
C THR A 84 -16.30 4.89 -2.35
N GLY A 85 -15.97 3.59 -2.25
CA GLY A 85 -15.85 2.73 -3.42
C GLY A 85 -14.59 2.95 -4.25
N GLY A 86 -13.53 3.50 -3.66
CA GLY A 86 -12.25 3.61 -4.34
C GLY A 86 -11.56 4.97 -4.30
N VAL A 87 -12.11 5.91 -3.53
CA VAL A 87 -11.51 7.24 -3.37
C VAL A 87 -11.04 7.42 -1.93
N SER A 88 -9.84 7.92 -1.73
CA SER A 88 -9.31 8.22 -0.40
C SER A 88 -8.75 9.63 -0.33
N LYS A 89 -9.10 10.35 0.74
CA LYS A 89 -8.52 11.64 1.09
C LYS A 89 -7.58 11.54 2.30
N ALA A 90 -7.53 10.37 2.95
CA ALA A 90 -6.70 10.18 4.14
C ALA A 90 -5.20 10.18 3.82
N ASN A 91 -4.83 10.03 2.55
CA ASN A 91 -3.43 10.03 2.11
C ASN A 91 -2.91 11.45 1.85
N GLU A 92 -3.32 12.40 2.68
CA GLU A 92 -2.72 13.74 2.65
C GLU A 92 -1.52 13.75 3.59
N PRO A 93 -0.49 14.59 3.29
CA PRO A 93 0.68 14.67 4.16
C PRO A 93 0.31 15.03 5.60
N PHE A 94 1.00 14.44 6.54
CA PHE A 94 0.83 14.80 7.95
C PHE A 94 1.19 16.28 8.14
N SER A 95 0.31 17.00 8.75
CA SER A 95 0.54 18.41 9.07
C SER A 95 1.19 18.58 10.43
#